data_5bcf73a26c5d3990e539014e5c21bc00
#
_entry.id   5bcf73a26c5d3990e539014e5c21bc00
#
_cell.length_a   1.000
_cell.length_b   1.000
_cell.length_c   1.000
_cell.angle_alpha   90.00
_cell.angle_beta   90.00
_cell.angle_gamma   90.00
#
_symmetry.space_group_name_H-M   'P 1'
#
loop_
_entity.id
_entity.type
_entity.pdbx_description
1 polymer ?
#
loop_
_entity_poly.entity_id
_entity_poly.type
_entity_poly.pdbx_seq_one_letter_code
_entity_poly.pdbx_strand_id
1 'polypeptide(L)'
;MPNPDTYGIYLHIPYCRSKCRYCDFYSAPGTRGVPDEYVTALLRELSKSSRRPDTLYFGGGTPALLRPDQVHRLIKAAAPLPGAEITLEANPDVVTPENLAGFAAAGVTRISFGVQSADDAQLCRLGRTHTVAAAAQAFAWAREAGFREICGDIMLALPYYSIAEFDKTLALLQAGGCTHISAYLLKIEPGTAFGRNPPPGLPDADAAAEFYLYAVQRLAQEGYRQYEISNFACPGHEGRHNLLYWNCKDYWGIGPAAHSCLGSVRRFWPNDTAAFIAGTVQEQYEGPCNAEDYLIMQLRLCSGLNLTEYAARYGVRFDAGQMAFLRHCAASGYAVLDGDTLRLTPSGMIVQNAILEELI
;
A
#
# COMPACT_ATOMS: atom_id res chain seq x y z
N MET A 1 -19.03 -11.23 -3.58
CA MET A 1 -18.97 -9.76 -3.71
C MET A 1 -18.64 -9.17 -2.34
N PRO A 2 -17.76 -8.17 -2.23
CA PRO A 2 -17.54 -7.49 -0.96
C PRO A 2 -18.88 -6.87 -0.49
N ASN A 3 -19.12 -6.96 0.82
CA ASN A 3 -20.29 -6.36 1.45
C ASN A 3 -20.39 -4.87 1.04
N PRO A 4 -21.52 -4.37 0.53
CA PRO A 4 -21.70 -2.97 0.13
C PRO A 4 -21.41 -1.99 1.28
N ASP A 5 -21.58 -2.42 2.53
CA ASP A 5 -21.39 -1.60 3.74
C ASP A 5 -19.95 -1.60 4.28
N THR A 6 -18.99 -2.25 3.59
CA THR A 6 -17.61 -2.32 4.04
C THR A 6 -16.98 -0.93 4.12
N TYR A 7 -16.31 -0.64 5.23
CA TYR A 7 -15.75 0.66 5.56
C TYR A 7 -14.37 0.52 6.21
N GLY A 8 -13.42 1.37 5.83
CA GLY A 8 -12.07 1.39 6.39
C GLY A 8 -11.71 2.71 7.06
N ILE A 9 -10.80 2.64 8.03
CA ILE A 9 -10.12 3.82 8.59
C ILE A 9 -8.62 3.70 8.32
N TYR A 10 -8.02 4.76 7.77
CA TYR A 10 -6.58 4.95 7.61
C TYR A 10 -6.09 6.01 8.59
N LEU A 11 -5.11 5.69 9.42
CA LEU A 11 -4.44 6.62 10.32
C LEU A 11 -3.05 6.93 9.79
N HIS A 12 -2.82 8.16 9.37
CA HIS A 12 -1.50 8.61 8.92
C HIS A 12 -0.61 8.94 10.11
N ILE A 13 0.56 8.34 10.19
CA ILE A 13 1.55 8.56 11.23
C ILE A 13 2.80 9.18 10.58
N PRO A 14 2.92 10.52 10.54
CA PRO A 14 3.94 11.22 9.75
C PRO A 14 5.32 11.28 10.41
N TYR A 15 5.74 10.25 11.13
CA TYR A 15 6.99 10.24 11.85
C TYR A 15 7.92 9.14 11.37
N CYS A 16 9.20 9.48 11.12
CA CYS A 16 10.26 8.54 10.73
C CYS A 16 11.52 8.79 11.54
N ARG A 17 12.34 7.76 11.77
CA ARG A 17 13.71 7.93 12.28
C ARG A 17 14.60 8.65 11.27
N SER A 18 14.48 8.28 10.00
CA SER A 18 15.23 8.86 8.88
C SER A 18 14.34 8.94 7.64
N LYS A 19 14.68 9.80 6.68
CA LYS A 19 14.00 9.90 5.39
C LYS A 19 14.75 9.06 4.36
N CYS A 20 14.10 8.03 3.81
CA CYS A 20 14.63 7.25 2.72
C CYS A 20 14.80 8.11 1.46
N ARG A 21 15.80 7.82 0.62
CA ARG A 21 16.17 8.68 -0.52
C ARG A 21 15.14 8.70 -1.64
N TYR A 22 14.29 7.69 -1.72
CA TYR A 22 13.24 7.54 -2.74
C TYR A 22 11.85 7.95 -2.24
N CYS A 23 11.66 8.13 -0.91
CA CYS A 23 10.34 8.25 -0.30
C CYS A 23 9.77 9.67 -0.46
N ASP A 24 8.61 9.76 -1.08
CA ASP A 24 7.82 10.99 -1.28
C ASP A 24 6.69 11.16 -0.24
N PHE A 25 6.41 10.14 0.58
CA PHE A 25 5.36 10.21 1.58
C PHE A 25 5.59 11.36 2.55
N TYR A 26 4.51 12.05 2.92
CA TYR A 26 4.57 13.09 3.92
C TYR A 26 5.02 12.52 5.26
N SER A 27 6.21 12.89 5.70
CA SER A 27 6.80 12.44 6.97
C SER A 27 7.89 13.37 7.48
N ALA A 28 7.97 13.50 8.82
CA ALA A 28 8.99 14.26 9.53
C ALA A 28 10.09 13.29 10.02
N PRO A 29 11.32 13.40 9.50
CA PRO A 29 12.45 12.57 9.96
C PRO A 29 13.03 13.08 11.28
N GLY A 30 13.86 12.24 11.93
CA GLY A 30 14.60 12.58 13.15
C GLY A 30 13.83 12.31 14.44
N THR A 31 12.69 11.65 14.39
CA THR A 31 11.88 11.33 15.57
C THR A 31 12.15 9.90 16.07
N ARG A 32 12.09 9.72 17.40
CA ARG A 32 12.27 8.42 18.06
C ARG A 32 10.97 7.81 18.58
N GLY A 33 9.87 8.54 18.51
CA GLY A 33 8.55 8.12 18.96
C GLY A 33 7.49 9.12 18.51
N VAL A 34 6.23 8.73 18.59
CA VAL A 34 5.08 9.58 18.24
C VAL A 34 4.66 10.38 19.48
N PRO A 35 4.58 11.72 19.40
CA PRO A 35 4.14 12.56 20.52
C PRO A 35 2.70 12.27 20.96
N ASP A 36 2.40 12.34 22.26
CA ASP A 36 1.06 12.09 22.78
C ASP A 36 0.04 13.15 22.34
N GLU A 37 0.45 14.38 22.09
CA GLU A 37 -0.40 15.42 21.51
C GLU A 37 -0.88 15.05 20.10
N TYR A 38 -0.07 14.37 19.29
CA TYR A 38 -0.49 13.87 17.99
C TYR A 38 -1.52 12.75 18.11
N VAL A 39 -1.29 11.81 19.04
CA VAL A 39 -2.26 10.74 19.32
C VAL A 39 -3.58 11.33 19.84
N THR A 40 -3.52 12.37 20.67
CA THR A 40 -4.70 13.10 21.16
C THR A 40 -5.47 13.76 20.01
N ALA A 41 -4.77 14.30 19.01
CA ALA A 41 -5.41 14.86 17.83
C ALA A 41 -6.10 13.78 16.99
N LEU A 42 -5.47 12.60 16.78
CA LEU A 42 -6.13 11.46 16.12
C LEU A 42 -7.37 10.98 16.88
N LEU A 43 -7.31 10.89 18.20
CA LEU A 43 -8.44 10.50 19.06
C LEU A 43 -9.59 11.52 18.97
N ARG A 44 -9.29 12.81 18.91
CA ARG A 44 -10.27 13.88 18.70
C ARG A 44 -11.01 13.69 17.38
N GLU A 45 -10.30 13.37 16.29
CA GLU A 45 -10.93 13.12 15.00
C GLU A 45 -11.76 11.82 15.02
N LEU A 46 -11.21 10.72 15.53
CA LEU A 46 -11.94 9.44 15.66
C LEU A 46 -13.27 9.58 16.43
N SER A 47 -13.32 10.47 17.43
CA SER A 47 -14.55 10.69 18.21
C SER A 47 -15.70 11.31 17.42
N LYS A 48 -15.45 11.82 16.22
CA LYS A 48 -16.48 12.45 15.35
C LYS A 48 -17.35 11.44 14.61
N SER A 49 -16.98 10.16 14.59
CA SER A 49 -17.73 9.09 13.93
C SER A 49 -18.03 7.95 14.88
N SER A 50 -19.22 7.39 14.79
CA SER A 50 -19.62 6.14 15.46
C SER A 50 -19.60 4.92 14.51
N ARG A 51 -19.31 5.13 13.22
CA ARG A 51 -19.25 4.04 12.22
C ARG A 51 -18.04 3.15 12.54
N ARG A 52 -18.26 1.85 12.67
CA ARG A 52 -17.24 0.87 13.02
C ARG A 52 -16.58 0.31 11.75
N PRO A 53 -15.25 0.35 11.64
CA PRO A 53 -14.56 -0.09 10.44
C PRO A 53 -14.38 -1.63 10.37
N ASP A 54 -14.41 -2.16 9.15
CA ASP A 54 -13.99 -3.52 8.80
C ASP A 54 -12.47 -3.64 8.69
N THR A 55 -11.80 -2.51 8.45
CA THR A 55 -10.34 -2.42 8.38
C THR A 55 -9.83 -1.16 9.05
N LEU A 56 -8.73 -1.28 9.79
CA LEU A 56 -8.00 -0.15 10.37
C LEU A 56 -6.53 -0.24 9.95
N TYR A 57 -6.02 0.80 9.32
CA TYR A 57 -4.66 0.80 8.80
C TYR A 57 -3.83 1.94 9.40
N PHE A 58 -2.73 1.60 10.02
CA PHE A 58 -1.73 2.53 10.51
C PHE A 58 -0.60 2.61 9.48
N GLY A 59 -0.52 3.72 8.73
CA GLY A 59 0.44 3.89 7.65
C GLY A 59 1.11 5.26 7.64
N GLY A 60 1.92 5.51 6.61
CA GLY A 60 2.52 6.79 6.29
C GLY A 60 4.03 6.86 6.46
N GLY A 61 4.53 7.36 7.58
CA GLY A 61 5.96 7.40 7.90
C GLY A 61 6.45 6.05 8.44
N THR A 62 6.37 5.88 9.75
CA THR A 62 6.74 4.64 10.44
C THR A 62 5.82 4.44 11.65
N PRO A 63 4.64 3.88 11.45
CA PRO A 63 3.65 3.67 12.52
C PRO A 63 4.16 2.87 13.72
N ALA A 64 5.13 1.97 13.52
CA ALA A 64 5.76 1.23 14.62
C ALA A 64 6.59 2.10 15.58
N LEU A 65 6.70 3.41 15.35
CA LEU A 65 7.18 4.39 16.35
C LEU A 65 6.13 4.74 17.41
N LEU A 66 4.85 4.36 17.21
CA LEU A 66 3.85 4.41 18.28
C LEU A 66 4.22 3.43 19.39
N ARG A 67 3.91 3.80 20.63
CA ARG A 67 3.97 2.86 21.75
C ARG A 67 2.74 1.93 21.72
N PRO A 68 2.83 0.70 22.24
CA PRO A 68 1.69 -0.21 22.31
C PRO A 68 0.45 0.37 23.00
N ASP A 69 0.62 1.18 24.04
CA ASP A 69 -0.49 1.87 24.74
C ASP A 69 -1.19 2.90 23.83
N GLN A 70 -0.43 3.60 22.99
CA GLN A 70 -0.98 4.55 22.02
C GLN A 70 -1.78 3.80 20.93
N VAL A 71 -1.24 2.68 20.39
CA VAL A 71 -1.95 1.83 19.43
C VAL A 71 -3.25 1.28 20.04
N HIS A 72 -3.19 0.76 21.26
CA HIS A 72 -4.38 0.28 21.98
C HIS A 72 -5.47 1.36 22.11
N ARG A 73 -5.09 2.58 22.51
CA ARG A 73 -6.03 3.71 22.62
C ARG A 73 -6.69 4.05 21.29
N LEU A 74 -5.93 4.06 20.20
CA LEU A 74 -6.44 4.36 18.85
C LEU A 74 -7.36 3.25 18.35
N ILE A 75 -7.01 1.97 18.51
CA ILE A 75 -7.86 0.83 18.16
C ILE A 75 -9.17 0.87 18.97
N LYS A 76 -9.08 1.11 20.26
CA LYS A 76 -10.27 1.23 21.14
C LYS A 76 -11.19 2.37 20.70
N ALA A 77 -10.63 3.52 20.29
CA ALA A 77 -11.41 4.66 19.81
C ALA A 77 -12.05 4.40 18.45
N ALA A 78 -11.34 3.74 17.52
CA ALA A 78 -11.87 3.35 16.22
C ALA A 78 -12.96 2.27 16.34
N ALA A 79 -12.98 1.48 17.43
CA ALA A 79 -13.94 0.43 17.74
C ALA A 79 -14.22 -0.51 16.55
N PRO A 80 -13.20 -1.13 15.92
CA PRO A 80 -13.38 -1.94 14.73
C PRO A 80 -14.37 -3.09 14.95
N LEU A 81 -14.95 -3.61 13.87
CA LEU A 81 -15.84 -4.76 13.90
C LEU A 81 -15.07 -6.02 14.32
N PRO A 82 -15.73 -7.03 14.93
CA PRO A 82 -15.12 -8.33 15.16
C PRO A 82 -14.59 -8.94 13.86
N GLY A 83 -13.33 -9.40 13.85
CA GLY A 83 -12.68 -9.91 12.65
C GLY A 83 -12.19 -8.84 11.67
N ALA A 84 -12.14 -7.57 12.09
CA ALA A 84 -11.52 -6.51 11.32
C ALA A 84 -10.05 -6.80 11.04
N GLU A 85 -9.58 -6.41 9.84
CA GLU A 85 -8.14 -6.36 9.56
C GLU A 85 -7.56 -5.10 10.19
N ILE A 86 -6.57 -5.26 11.07
CA ILE A 86 -5.87 -4.14 11.70
C ILE A 86 -4.41 -4.24 11.32
N THR A 87 -3.99 -3.40 10.37
CA THR A 87 -2.64 -3.38 9.81
C THR A 87 -1.79 -2.29 10.45
N LEU A 88 -0.53 -2.59 10.73
CA LEU A 88 0.47 -1.63 11.19
C LEU A 88 1.76 -1.77 10.38
N GLU A 89 2.19 -0.66 9.77
CA GLU A 89 3.48 -0.59 9.05
C GLU A 89 4.65 -0.43 10.02
N ALA A 90 5.74 -1.13 9.72
CA ALA A 90 6.95 -1.13 10.53
C ALA A 90 8.22 -1.12 9.67
N ASN A 91 9.27 -0.52 10.21
CA ASN A 91 10.62 -0.74 9.71
C ASN A 91 11.35 -1.77 10.61
N PRO A 92 12.18 -2.66 10.05
CA PRO A 92 12.88 -3.68 10.83
C PRO A 92 13.74 -3.14 11.98
N ASP A 93 14.29 -1.93 11.86
CA ASP A 93 15.16 -1.30 12.87
C ASP A 93 14.42 -0.60 14.02
N VAL A 94 13.07 -0.52 13.97
CA VAL A 94 12.29 0.13 15.04
C VAL A 94 11.52 -0.86 15.91
N VAL A 95 11.44 -2.12 15.49
CA VAL A 95 10.70 -3.14 16.24
C VAL A 95 11.60 -3.86 17.25
N THR A 96 10.98 -4.31 18.32
CA THR A 96 11.58 -5.18 19.37
C THR A 96 10.57 -6.26 19.73
N PRO A 97 10.99 -7.36 20.40
CA PRO A 97 10.05 -8.37 20.89
C PRO A 97 8.91 -7.77 21.72
N GLU A 98 9.24 -6.78 22.58
CA GLU A 98 8.30 -6.17 23.50
C GLU A 98 7.24 -5.33 22.77
N ASN A 99 7.66 -4.50 21.79
CA ASN A 99 6.67 -3.67 21.08
C ASN A 99 5.81 -4.50 20.13
N LEU A 100 6.36 -5.54 19.48
CA LEU A 100 5.58 -6.45 18.64
C LEU A 100 4.56 -7.24 19.44
N ALA A 101 4.95 -7.79 20.59
CA ALA A 101 4.01 -8.44 21.53
C ALA A 101 2.94 -7.46 22.02
N GLY A 102 3.34 -6.21 22.29
CA GLY A 102 2.41 -5.16 22.69
C GLY A 102 1.44 -4.75 21.59
N PHE A 103 1.86 -4.70 20.32
CA PHE A 103 0.98 -4.42 19.18
C PHE A 103 -0.02 -5.57 18.95
N ALA A 104 0.42 -6.82 19.03
CA ALA A 104 -0.47 -7.98 18.97
C ALA A 104 -1.51 -7.95 20.11
N ALA A 105 -1.07 -7.67 21.34
CA ALA A 105 -1.97 -7.54 22.51
C ALA A 105 -2.92 -6.33 22.39
N ALA A 106 -2.52 -5.26 21.71
CA ALA A 106 -3.37 -4.10 21.40
C ALA A 106 -4.46 -4.42 20.36
N GLY A 107 -4.32 -5.52 19.62
CA GLY A 107 -5.30 -5.98 18.63
C GLY A 107 -4.85 -5.82 17.16
N VAL A 108 -3.58 -5.47 16.90
CA VAL A 108 -3.03 -5.50 15.53
C VAL A 108 -3.03 -6.94 15.02
N THR A 109 -3.61 -7.17 13.82
CA THR A 109 -3.76 -8.51 13.23
C THR A 109 -2.77 -8.76 12.10
N ARG A 110 -2.29 -7.69 11.41
CA ARG A 110 -1.36 -7.74 10.29
C ARG A 110 -0.20 -6.77 10.53
N ILE A 111 1.03 -7.22 10.32
CA ILE A 111 2.22 -6.37 10.36
C ILE A 111 2.87 -6.30 8.98
N SER A 112 3.20 -5.08 8.49
CA SER A 112 3.89 -4.88 7.20
C SER A 112 5.28 -4.33 7.44
N PHE A 113 6.31 -5.03 6.95
CA PHE A 113 7.69 -4.64 7.10
C PHE A 113 8.26 -4.05 5.81
N GLY A 114 8.73 -2.81 5.85
CA GLY A 114 9.48 -2.19 4.78
C GLY A 114 10.89 -2.77 4.66
N VAL A 115 11.02 -3.95 4.04
CA VAL A 115 12.30 -4.68 3.86
C VAL A 115 13.11 -4.11 2.71
N GLN A 116 12.48 -3.88 1.58
CA GLN A 116 12.98 -3.33 0.32
C GLN A 116 13.96 -4.23 -0.44
N SER A 117 14.98 -4.81 0.20
CA SER A 117 15.97 -5.70 -0.41
C SER A 117 16.65 -6.59 0.65
N ALA A 118 17.12 -7.76 0.25
CA ALA A 118 18.01 -8.61 1.03
C ALA A 118 19.49 -8.40 0.64
N ASP A 119 19.86 -7.15 0.36
CA ASP A 119 21.23 -6.73 0.12
C ASP A 119 21.55 -5.45 0.89
N ASP A 120 22.51 -5.50 1.81
CA ASP A 120 22.87 -4.36 2.67
C ASP A 120 23.43 -3.17 1.88
N ALA A 121 24.08 -3.41 0.73
CA ALA A 121 24.55 -2.32 -0.13
C ALA A 121 23.38 -1.62 -0.82
N GLN A 122 22.35 -2.35 -1.23
CA GLN A 122 21.12 -1.75 -1.75
C GLN A 122 20.37 -0.98 -0.67
N LEU A 123 20.23 -1.54 0.53
CA LEU A 123 19.62 -0.85 1.66
C LEU A 123 20.32 0.48 1.95
N CYS A 124 21.65 0.49 1.96
CA CYS A 124 22.44 1.71 2.12
C CYS A 124 22.20 2.73 0.99
N ARG A 125 22.14 2.28 -0.29
CA ARG A 125 21.80 3.16 -1.43
C ARG A 125 20.42 3.79 -1.29
N LEU A 126 19.44 3.03 -0.83
CA LEU A 126 18.08 3.50 -0.57
C LEU A 126 17.98 4.45 0.63
N GLY A 127 19.03 4.57 1.46
CA GLY A 127 19.02 5.33 2.69
C GLY A 127 18.24 4.63 3.82
N ARG A 128 18.18 3.30 3.76
CA ARG A 128 17.61 2.48 4.85
C ARG A 128 18.60 2.37 6.00
N THR A 129 18.08 2.32 7.20
CA THR A 129 18.89 2.24 8.44
C THR A 129 18.99 0.82 9.00
N HIS A 130 18.15 -0.09 8.53
CA HIS A 130 18.21 -1.50 8.92
C HIS A 130 19.15 -2.30 8.00
N THR A 131 19.53 -3.48 8.47
CA THR A 131 20.28 -4.49 7.73
C THR A 131 19.39 -5.69 7.38
N VAL A 132 19.86 -6.55 6.48
CA VAL A 132 19.21 -7.84 6.17
C VAL A 132 19.05 -8.70 7.42
N ALA A 133 20.06 -8.72 8.30
CA ALA A 133 19.98 -9.45 9.57
C ALA A 133 18.89 -8.89 10.49
N ALA A 134 18.74 -7.56 10.56
CA ALA A 134 17.66 -6.92 11.32
C ALA A 134 16.27 -7.28 10.75
N ALA A 135 16.12 -7.36 9.42
CA ALA A 135 14.87 -7.77 8.80
C ALA A 135 14.52 -9.24 9.13
N ALA A 136 15.49 -10.16 9.03
CA ALA A 136 15.31 -11.56 9.42
C ALA A 136 14.90 -11.69 10.90
N GLN A 137 15.52 -10.91 11.77
CA GLN A 137 15.22 -10.90 13.20
C GLN A 137 13.82 -10.32 13.49
N ALA A 138 13.42 -9.25 12.81
CA ALA A 138 12.08 -8.66 12.93
C ALA A 138 10.97 -9.66 12.55
N PHE A 139 11.16 -10.44 11.50
CA PHE A 139 10.24 -11.52 11.13
C PHE A 139 10.16 -12.61 12.20
N ALA A 140 11.29 -13.01 12.78
CA ALA A 140 11.31 -14.01 13.87
C ALA A 140 10.48 -13.51 15.07
N TRP A 141 10.74 -12.28 15.51
CA TRP A 141 9.99 -11.66 16.62
C TRP A 141 8.50 -11.47 16.32
N ALA A 142 8.13 -11.15 15.07
CA ALA A 142 6.72 -11.04 14.69
C ALA A 142 6.00 -12.39 14.82
N ARG A 143 6.63 -13.49 14.38
CA ARG A 143 6.08 -14.85 14.57
C ARG A 143 5.98 -15.22 16.05
N GLU A 144 7.01 -14.93 16.84
CA GLU A 144 7.00 -15.17 18.29
C GLU A 144 5.91 -14.37 18.99
N ALA A 145 5.63 -13.14 18.54
CA ALA A 145 4.51 -12.32 19.02
C ALA A 145 3.14 -12.83 18.58
N GLY A 146 3.07 -13.86 17.71
CA GLY A 146 1.83 -14.51 17.28
C GLY A 146 1.21 -13.94 16.00
N PHE A 147 1.90 -13.04 15.28
CA PHE A 147 1.41 -12.56 13.98
C PHE A 147 1.39 -13.71 12.96
N ARG A 148 0.22 -13.91 12.34
CA ARG A 148 0.01 -14.84 11.22
C ARG A 148 -0.06 -14.12 9.88
N GLU A 149 -0.47 -12.85 9.89
CA GLU A 149 -0.49 -11.98 8.73
C GLU A 149 0.77 -11.12 8.73
N ILE A 150 1.78 -11.55 8.00
CA ILE A 150 3.06 -10.85 7.87
C ILE A 150 3.23 -10.43 6.41
N CYS A 151 3.39 -9.14 6.17
CA CYS A 151 3.66 -8.57 4.87
C CYS A 151 5.13 -8.11 4.78
N GLY A 152 5.77 -8.35 3.65
CA GLY A 152 7.07 -7.79 3.31
C GLY A 152 6.97 -6.87 2.10
N ASP A 153 7.36 -5.60 2.27
CA ASP A 153 7.39 -4.64 1.18
C ASP A 153 8.78 -4.64 0.57
N ILE A 154 8.86 -4.81 -0.76
CA ILE A 154 10.11 -4.87 -1.52
C ILE A 154 10.09 -3.92 -2.70
N MET A 155 11.28 -3.51 -3.14
CA MET A 155 11.44 -2.68 -4.32
C MET A 155 12.06 -3.49 -5.46
N LEU A 156 11.47 -3.34 -6.64
CA LEU A 156 11.91 -3.92 -7.90
C LEU A 156 12.70 -2.89 -8.71
N ALA A 157 13.51 -3.36 -9.65
CA ALA A 157 14.25 -2.52 -10.60
C ALA A 157 15.14 -1.47 -9.92
N LEU A 158 15.82 -1.88 -8.83
CA LEU A 158 16.77 -1.06 -8.10
C LEU A 158 18.04 -0.79 -8.93
N PRO A 159 18.85 0.25 -8.59
CA PRO A 159 20.13 0.50 -9.26
C PRO A 159 21.04 -0.73 -9.21
N TYR A 160 21.55 -1.16 -10.36
CA TYR A 160 22.41 -2.37 -10.51
C TYR A 160 21.77 -3.67 -10.02
N TYR A 161 20.44 -3.72 -9.91
CA TYR A 161 19.70 -4.85 -9.36
C TYR A 161 19.75 -6.06 -10.30
N SER A 162 19.87 -7.25 -9.73
CA SER A 162 19.91 -8.49 -10.47
C SER A 162 18.81 -9.47 -10.04
N ILE A 163 18.50 -10.43 -10.91
CA ILE A 163 17.59 -11.54 -10.59
C ILE A 163 18.04 -12.28 -9.32
N ALA A 164 19.35 -12.49 -9.15
CA ALA A 164 19.88 -13.18 -7.97
C ALA A 164 19.65 -12.40 -6.66
N GLU A 165 19.64 -11.07 -6.70
CA GLU A 165 19.29 -10.24 -5.52
C GLU A 165 17.81 -10.31 -5.21
N PHE A 166 16.95 -10.31 -6.24
CA PHE A 166 15.52 -10.54 -6.05
C PHE A 166 15.25 -11.90 -5.42
N ASP A 167 15.85 -12.98 -5.94
CA ASP A 167 15.66 -14.33 -5.40
C ASP A 167 16.12 -14.44 -3.94
N LYS A 168 17.22 -13.77 -3.56
CA LYS A 168 17.65 -13.66 -2.14
C LYS A 168 16.60 -12.93 -1.30
N THR A 169 16.02 -11.85 -1.84
CA THR A 169 14.99 -11.09 -1.13
C THR A 169 13.74 -11.93 -0.94
N LEU A 170 13.30 -12.64 -1.97
CA LEU A 170 12.16 -13.55 -1.89
C LEU A 170 12.40 -14.67 -0.87
N ALA A 171 13.59 -15.28 -0.88
CA ALA A 171 13.96 -16.30 0.10
C ALA A 171 13.94 -15.78 1.54
N LEU A 172 14.35 -14.52 1.78
CA LEU A 172 14.26 -13.87 3.09
C LEU A 172 12.80 -13.73 3.54
N LEU A 173 11.91 -13.29 2.64
CA LEU A 173 10.48 -13.13 2.95
C LEU A 173 9.80 -14.48 3.25
N GLN A 174 10.13 -15.51 2.49
CA GLN A 174 9.62 -16.87 2.71
C GLN A 174 10.09 -17.44 4.05
N ALA A 175 11.39 -17.34 4.34
CA ALA A 175 11.94 -17.73 5.63
C ALA A 175 11.35 -16.90 6.79
N GLY A 176 10.98 -15.66 6.51
CA GLY A 176 10.24 -14.75 7.39
C GLY A 176 8.80 -15.20 7.68
N GLY A 177 8.22 -16.08 6.86
CA GLY A 177 6.82 -16.49 6.96
C GLY A 177 5.85 -15.46 6.43
N CYS A 178 6.28 -14.62 5.47
CA CYS A 178 5.39 -13.66 4.83
C CYS A 178 4.26 -14.37 4.10
N THR A 179 3.03 -13.95 4.36
CA THR A 179 1.81 -14.40 3.67
C THR A 179 1.41 -13.44 2.55
N HIS A 180 2.01 -12.24 2.54
CA HIS A 180 1.73 -11.16 1.61
C HIS A 180 3.03 -10.43 1.24
N ILE A 181 3.16 -10.02 -0.01
CA ILE A 181 4.30 -9.27 -0.53
C ILE A 181 3.79 -8.06 -1.33
N SER A 182 4.26 -6.87 -0.96
CA SER A 182 4.08 -5.67 -1.75
C SER A 182 5.37 -5.44 -2.55
N ALA A 183 5.30 -5.50 -3.88
CA ALA A 183 6.45 -5.38 -4.77
C ALA A 183 6.29 -4.15 -5.68
N TYR A 184 7.05 -3.10 -5.42
CA TYR A 184 6.94 -1.82 -6.09
C TYR A 184 8.11 -1.60 -7.04
N LEU A 185 7.84 -1.22 -8.29
CA LEU A 185 8.87 -0.65 -9.16
C LEU A 185 9.36 0.68 -8.55
N LEU A 186 10.69 0.83 -8.46
CA LEU A 186 11.28 2.09 -8.00
C LEU A 186 10.90 3.23 -8.94
N LYS A 187 10.13 4.19 -8.44
CA LYS A 187 9.81 5.44 -9.14
C LYS A 187 10.63 6.58 -8.58
N ILE A 188 11.20 7.39 -9.45
CA ILE A 188 11.99 8.57 -9.08
C ILE A 188 11.08 9.78 -9.04
N GLU A 189 10.68 10.18 -7.83
CA GLU A 189 9.81 11.36 -7.63
C GLU A 189 10.63 12.64 -7.45
N PRO A 190 10.28 13.75 -8.14
CA PRO A 190 11.09 14.99 -8.18
C PRO A 190 11.41 15.57 -6.79
N GLY A 191 10.48 15.46 -5.82
CA GLY A 191 10.64 15.99 -4.47
C GLY A 191 11.59 15.19 -3.56
N THR A 192 12.04 14.01 -4.00
CA THR A 192 12.88 13.10 -3.22
C THR A 192 14.38 13.40 -3.35
N ALA A 193 15.22 12.77 -2.53
CA ALA A 193 16.67 12.84 -2.69
C ALA A 193 17.12 12.21 -4.02
N PHE A 194 16.50 11.12 -4.44
CA PHE A 194 16.75 10.49 -5.74
C PHE A 194 16.25 11.34 -6.89
N GLY A 195 15.15 12.08 -6.74
CA GLY A 195 14.66 13.03 -7.77
C GLY A 195 15.64 14.18 -8.01
N ARG A 196 16.28 14.69 -6.95
CA ARG A 196 17.31 15.74 -7.04
C ARG A 196 18.66 15.21 -7.55
N ASN A 197 19.00 13.99 -7.26
CA ASN A 197 20.25 13.34 -7.66
C ASN A 197 20.01 11.84 -7.91
N PRO A 198 19.54 11.48 -9.12
CA PRO A 198 19.24 10.09 -9.46
C PRO A 198 20.47 9.19 -9.30
N PRO A 199 20.31 8.02 -8.67
CA PRO A 199 21.44 7.11 -8.52
C PRO A 199 21.86 6.53 -9.87
N PRO A 200 23.17 6.30 -10.11
CA PRO A 200 23.63 5.61 -11.30
C PRO A 200 23.20 4.14 -11.30
N GLY A 201 23.09 3.54 -12.48
CA GLY A 201 22.76 2.11 -12.64
C GLY A 201 21.27 1.79 -12.53
N LEU A 202 20.39 2.79 -12.65
CA LEU A 202 18.95 2.55 -12.84
C LEU A 202 18.73 1.82 -14.16
N PRO A 203 17.84 0.80 -14.19
CA PRO A 203 17.44 0.19 -15.45
C PRO A 203 16.65 1.20 -16.30
N ASP A 204 16.67 1.02 -17.60
CA ASP A 204 15.73 1.69 -18.49
C ASP A 204 14.31 1.09 -18.34
N ALA A 205 13.34 1.66 -19.06
CA ALA A 205 11.95 1.27 -18.95
C ALA A 205 11.71 -0.19 -19.37
N ASP A 206 12.40 -0.67 -20.41
CA ASP A 206 12.24 -2.03 -20.92
C ASP A 206 12.83 -3.05 -19.93
N ALA A 207 14.03 -2.80 -19.40
CA ALA A 207 14.64 -3.64 -18.39
C ALA A 207 13.82 -3.66 -17.08
N ALA A 208 13.22 -2.53 -16.69
CA ALA A 208 12.33 -2.47 -15.53
C ALA A 208 11.05 -3.29 -15.76
N ALA A 209 10.49 -3.23 -16.98
CA ALA A 209 9.32 -4.00 -17.36
C ALA A 209 9.61 -5.51 -17.38
N GLU A 210 10.72 -5.93 -17.98
CA GLU A 210 11.16 -7.34 -17.98
C GLU A 210 11.36 -7.85 -16.54
N PHE A 211 11.94 -7.03 -15.68
CA PHE A 211 12.15 -7.36 -14.28
C PHE A 211 10.83 -7.53 -13.52
N TYR A 212 9.86 -6.67 -13.77
CA TYR A 212 8.52 -6.80 -13.18
C TYR A 212 7.85 -8.11 -13.63
N LEU A 213 7.88 -8.43 -14.91
CA LEU A 213 7.29 -9.69 -15.44
C LEU A 213 7.97 -10.92 -14.84
N TYR A 214 9.30 -10.89 -14.69
CA TYR A 214 10.03 -11.93 -13.99
C TYR A 214 9.55 -12.08 -12.55
N ALA A 215 9.43 -10.95 -11.81
CA ALA A 215 8.99 -10.95 -10.42
C ALA A 215 7.58 -11.53 -10.27
N VAL A 216 6.63 -11.13 -11.15
CA VAL A 216 5.26 -11.69 -11.17
C VAL A 216 5.27 -13.20 -11.34
N GLN A 217 6.03 -13.70 -12.34
CA GLN A 217 6.13 -15.13 -12.60
C GLN A 217 6.78 -15.87 -11.42
N ARG A 218 7.87 -15.31 -10.87
CA ARG A 218 8.63 -15.94 -9.80
C ARG A 218 7.85 -16.01 -8.50
N LEU A 219 7.12 -14.94 -8.15
CA LEU A 219 6.22 -14.91 -7.00
C LEU A 219 5.09 -15.93 -7.13
N ALA A 220 4.50 -16.07 -8.33
CA ALA A 220 3.46 -17.04 -8.59
C ALA A 220 3.96 -18.50 -8.43
N GLN A 221 5.20 -18.80 -8.84
CA GLN A 221 5.83 -20.11 -8.65
C GLN A 221 5.98 -20.47 -7.17
N GLU A 222 6.13 -19.48 -6.31
CA GLU A 222 6.25 -19.63 -4.86
C GLU A 222 4.91 -19.54 -4.11
N GLY A 223 3.80 -19.51 -4.85
CA GLY A 223 2.45 -19.52 -4.28
C GLY A 223 1.87 -18.16 -3.92
N TYR A 224 2.57 -17.06 -4.19
CA TYR A 224 2.04 -15.70 -4.04
C TYR A 224 1.29 -15.29 -5.32
N ARG A 225 -0.02 -15.24 -5.26
CA ARG A 225 -0.86 -14.82 -6.38
C ARG A 225 -0.95 -13.31 -6.43
N GLN A 226 -0.69 -12.74 -7.60
CA GLN A 226 -0.97 -11.33 -7.84
C GLN A 226 -2.47 -11.09 -7.75
N TYR A 227 -2.91 -10.09 -6.98
CA TYR A 227 -4.31 -9.70 -6.92
C TYR A 227 -4.54 -8.24 -7.39
N GLU A 228 -3.47 -7.41 -7.38
CA GLU A 228 -3.42 -6.11 -8.04
C GLU A 228 -1.98 -5.81 -8.47
N ILE A 229 -1.75 -4.69 -9.16
CA ILE A 229 -0.50 -4.38 -9.87
C ILE A 229 0.78 -4.52 -9.02
N SER A 230 0.73 -4.22 -7.72
CA SER A 230 1.89 -4.20 -6.82
C SER A 230 1.81 -5.23 -5.68
N ASN A 231 0.68 -5.90 -5.48
CA ASN A 231 0.47 -6.74 -4.32
C ASN A 231 0.19 -8.20 -4.69
N PHE A 232 0.86 -9.07 -3.93
CA PHE A 232 0.85 -10.53 -4.09
C PHE A 232 0.57 -11.18 -2.74
N ALA A 233 -0.24 -12.23 -2.71
CA ALA A 233 -0.56 -12.92 -1.48
C ALA A 233 -0.71 -14.42 -1.67
N CYS A 234 -0.46 -15.18 -0.61
CA CYS A 234 -0.99 -16.53 -0.50
C CYS A 234 -2.52 -16.46 -0.54
N PRO A 235 -3.23 -17.43 -1.14
CA PRO A 235 -4.68 -17.39 -1.23
C PRO A 235 -5.37 -17.18 0.11
N GLY A 236 -6.22 -16.15 0.21
CA GLY A 236 -6.94 -15.77 1.43
C GLY A 236 -6.20 -14.79 2.36
N HIS A 237 -5.00 -14.31 1.95
CA HIS A 237 -4.18 -13.36 2.70
C HIS A 237 -4.06 -11.99 2.00
N GLU A 238 -4.93 -11.70 1.04
CA GLU A 238 -4.98 -10.41 0.34
C GLU A 238 -5.25 -9.27 1.34
N GLY A 239 -4.65 -8.10 1.10
CA GLY A 239 -4.83 -6.91 1.95
C GLY A 239 -6.23 -6.31 1.77
N ARG A 240 -7.12 -6.51 2.76
CA ARG A 240 -8.52 -6.07 2.69
C ARG A 240 -8.64 -4.55 2.66
N HIS A 241 -7.77 -3.84 3.36
CA HIS A 241 -7.79 -2.38 3.39
C HIS A 241 -7.46 -1.78 2.01
N ASN A 242 -6.40 -2.27 1.34
CA ASN A 242 -6.02 -1.79 0.00
C ASN A 242 -7.12 -2.07 -1.04
N LEU A 243 -7.82 -3.20 -0.90
CA LEU A 243 -8.95 -3.53 -1.78
C LEU A 243 -10.12 -2.55 -1.65
N LEU A 244 -10.28 -1.82 -0.53
CA LEU A 244 -11.27 -0.74 -0.44
C LEU A 244 -10.95 0.38 -1.43
N TYR A 245 -9.68 0.77 -1.51
CA TYR A 245 -9.24 1.82 -2.43
C TYR A 245 -9.52 1.45 -3.89
N TRP A 246 -9.07 0.25 -4.29
CA TRP A 246 -9.20 -0.22 -5.67
C TRP A 246 -10.66 -0.45 -6.09
N ASN A 247 -11.54 -0.76 -5.16
CA ASN A 247 -12.97 -0.92 -5.37
C ASN A 247 -13.79 0.37 -5.15
N CYS A 248 -13.14 1.51 -4.94
CA CYS A 248 -13.78 2.79 -4.63
C CYS A 248 -14.88 2.63 -3.55
N LYS A 249 -14.54 1.90 -2.48
CA LYS A 249 -15.39 1.75 -1.28
C LYS A 249 -15.08 2.85 -0.28
N ASP A 250 -15.97 2.99 0.70
CA ASP A 250 -15.81 3.98 1.75
C ASP A 250 -14.56 3.73 2.59
N TYR A 251 -13.73 4.75 2.72
CA TYR A 251 -12.65 4.81 3.71
C TYR A 251 -12.45 6.23 4.21
N TRP A 252 -12.05 6.35 5.46
CA TRP A 252 -11.78 7.63 6.11
C TRP A 252 -10.32 7.70 6.52
N GLY A 253 -9.58 8.61 5.88
CA GLY A 253 -8.20 8.93 6.23
C GLY A 253 -8.14 10.02 7.29
N ILE A 254 -7.36 9.82 8.32
CA ILE A 254 -7.17 10.78 9.42
C ILE A 254 -5.69 11.07 9.60
N GLY A 255 -5.34 12.33 9.65
CA GLY A 255 -3.99 12.82 9.82
C GLY A 255 -3.47 13.57 8.59
N PRO A 256 -2.39 14.36 8.72
CA PRO A 256 -1.84 15.15 7.63
C PRO A 256 -1.52 14.29 6.41
N ALA A 257 -1.84 14.76 5.21
CA ALA A 257 -1.71 14.04 3.94
C ALA A 257 -2.62 12.81 3.76
N ALA A 258 -3.47 12.46 4.72
CA ALA A 258 -4.41 11.37 4.53
C ALA A 258 -5.55 11.79 3.58
N HIS A 259 -5.96 10.87 2.72
CA HIS A 259 -7.11 11.01 1.84
C HIS A 259 -8.27 10.16 2.34
N SER A 260 -9.48 10.56 2.00
CA SER A 260 -10.73 9.86 2.29
C SER A 260 -11.55 9.71 1.02
N CYS A 261 -12.37 8.66 0.94
CA CYS A 261 -13.47 8.56 0.00
C CYS A 261 -14.69 8.06 0.76
N LEU A 262 -15.67 8.93 0.97
CA LEU A 262 -16.90 8.64 1.72
C LEU A 262 -18.12 9.04 0.89
N GLY A 263 -18.98 8.07 0.62
CA GLY A 263 -20.17 8.28 -0.22
C GLY A 263 -19.81 8.78 -1.63
N SER A 264 -18.72 8.26 -2.22
CA SER A 264 -18.15 8.68 -3.50
C SER A 264 -17.66 10.14 -3.54
N VAL A 265 -17.33 10.73 -2.38
CA VAL A 265 -16.73 12.06 -2.27
C VAL A 265 -15.31 11.91 -1.72
N ARG A 266 -14.33 12.42 -2.50
CA ARG A 266 -12.93 12.45 -2.09
C ARG A 266 -12.63 13.71 -1.29
N ARG A 267 -11.80 13.53 -0.25
CA ARG A 267 -11.31 14.58 0.64
C ARG A 267 -9.86 14.29 1.02
N PHE A 268 -9.17 15.30 1.50
CA PHE A 268 -7.80 15.15 1.99
C PHE A 268 -7.50 16.09 3.16
N TRP A 269 -6.53 15.72 3.97
CA TRP A 269 -5.96 16.58 5.00
C TRP A 269 -4.74 17.32 4.45
N PRO A 270 -4.62 18.64 4.72
CA PRO A 270 -3.39 19.38 4.39
C PRO A 270 -2.13 18.77 5.02
N ASN A 271 -0.99 18.96 4.36
CA ASN A 271 0.33 18.47 4.80
C ASN A 271 0.90 19.36 5.92
N ASP A 272 0.18 19.49 7.05
CA ASP A 272 0.56 20.32 8.18
C ASP A 272 0.27 19.62 9.51
N THR A 273 1.31 18.98 10.06
CA THR A 273 1.22 18.25 11.32
C THR A 273 0.95 19.18 12.52
N ALA A 274 1.53 20.39 12.52
CA ALA A 274 1.35 21.32 13.63
C ALA A 274 -0.10 21.85 13.67
N ALA A 275 -0.64 22.24 12.53
CA ALA A 275 -2.01 22.70 12.41
C ALA A 275 -3.02 21.57 12.71
N PHE A 276 -2.72 20.31 12.33
CA PHE A 276 -3.54 19.16 12.67
C PHE A 276 -3.58 18.92 14.19
N ILE A 277 -2.43 18.97 14.88
CA ILE A 277 -2.35 18.85 16.35
C ILE A 277 -3.16 19.98 17.01
N ALA A 278 -2.96 21.23 16.57
CA ALA A 278 -3.66 22.40 17.10
C ALA A 278 -5.19 22.39 16.81
N GLY A 279 -5.64 21.57 15.84
CA GLY A 279 -7.05 21.53 15.42
C GLY A 279 -7.48 22.75 14.60
N THR A 280 -6.54 23.43 13.96
CA THR A 280 -6.77 24.64 13.15
C THR A 280 -6.96 24.32 11.67
N VAL A 281 -6.79 23.07 11.25
CA VAL A 281 -7.09 22.58 9.90
C VAL A 281 -8.25 21.58 9.94
N GLN A 282 -8.93 21.47 8.80
CA GLN A 282 -10.00 20.50 8.56
C GLN A 282 -9.73 19.75 7.26
N GLU A 283 -10.39 18.61 7.11
CA GLU A 283 -10.41 17.85 5.87
C GLU A 283 -11.00 18.72 4.74
N GLN A 284 -10.34 18.76 3.60
CA GLN A 284 -10.72 19.58 2.44
C GLN A 284 -11.39 18.71 1.38
N TYR A 285 -12.36 19.28 0.69
CA TYR A 285 -13.02 18.67 -0.45
C TYR A 285 -12.06 18.62 -1.65
N GLU A 286 -11.93 17.45 -2.29
CA GLU A 286 -11.11 17.24 -3.49
C GLU A 286 -11.98 17.09 -4.74
N GLY A 287 -13.07 16.33 -4.67
CA GLY A 287 -13.97 16.09 -5.79
C GLY A 287 -14.83 14.84 -5.60
N PRO A 288 -15.72 14.53 -6.54
CA PRO A 288 -16.41 13.26 -6.58
C PRO A 288 -15.44 12.16 -7.04
N CYS A 289 -15.64 10.93 -6.57
CA CYS A 289 -15.06 9.74 -7.19
C CYS A 289 -15.90 9.40 -8.42
N ASN A 290 -15.41 9.76 -9.61
CA ASN A 290 -16.14 9.68 -10.86
C ASN A 290 -15.91 8.34 -11.61
N ALA A 291 -16.40 8.25 -12.86
CA ALA A 291 -16.25 7.05 -13.69
C ALA A 291 -14.78 6.77 -14.05
N GLU A 292 -14.01 7.82 -14.31
CA GLU A 292 -12.58 7.72 -14.66
C GLU A 292 -11.77 7.21 -13.47
N ASP A 293 -12.00 7.76 -12.27
CA ASP A 293 -11.38 7.25 -11.04
C ASP A 293 -11.66 5.76 -10.84
N TYR A 294 -12.92 5.34 -11.03
CA TYR A 294 -13.30 3.94 -10.89
C TYR A 294 -12.63 3.06 -11.95
N LEU A 295 -12.57 3.49 -13.20
CA LEU A 295 -11.86 2.79 -14.29
C LEU A 295 -10.38 2.61 -13.95
N ILE A 296 -9.69 3.68 -13.54
CA ILE A 296 -8.28 3.66 -13.15
C ILE A 296 -8.05 2.63 -12.02
N MET A 297 -8.88 2.65 -10.99
CA MET A 297 -8.73 1.77 -9.83
C MET A 297 -9.04 0.31 -10.17
N GLN A 298 -10.09 0.04 -10.96
CA GLN A 298 -10.47 -1.34 -11.32
C GLN A 298 -9.47 -2.01 -12.26
N LEU A 299 -8.84 -1.26 -13.17
CA LEU A 299 -7.82 -1.81 -14.07
C LEU A 299 -6.48 -2.12 -13.37
N ARG A 300 -6.31 -1.70 -12.11
CA ARG A 300 -5.21 -2.17 -11.24
C ARG A 300 -5.42 -3.60 -10.76
N LEU A 301 -6.67 -4.04 -10.64
CA LEU A 301 -7.04 -5.35 -10.11
C LEU A 301 -6.87 -6.46 -11.13
N CYS A 302 -6.38 -7.62 -10.71
CA CYS A 302 -6.37 -8.82 -11.53
C CYS A 302 -7.79 -9.35 -11.82
N SER A 303 -8.78 -8.98 -11.00
CA SER A 303 -10.20 -9.23 -11.27
C SER A 303 -10.75 -8.36 -12.40
N GLY A 304 -10.16 -7.18 -12.61
CA GLY A 304 -10.53 -6.25 -13.66
C GLY A 304 -11.85 -5.51 -13.42
N LEU A 305 -12.29 -4.80 -14.46
CA LEU A 305 -13.51 -4.00 -14.52
C LEU A 305 -14.67 -4.83 -15.08
N ASN A 306 -15.80 -4.85 -14.37
CA ASN A 306 -17.05 -5.37 -14.93
C ASN A 306 -17.75 -4.25 -15.71
N LEU A 307 -17.91 -4.43 -17.03
CA LEU A 307 -18.45 -3.42 -17.95
C LEU A 307 -19.93 -3.12 -17.69
N THR A 308 -20.71 -4.15 -17.32
CA THR A 308 -22.13 -4.00 -16.99
C THR A 308 -22.31 -3.22 -15.70
N GLU A 309 -21.53 -3.53 -14.66
CA GLU A 309 -21.55 -2.79 -13.39
C GLU A 309 -21.09 -1.34 -13.58
N TYR A 310 -20.04 -1.12 -14.37
CA TYR A 310 -19.52 0.20 -14.72
C TYR A 310 -20.59 1.07 -15.39
N ALA A 311 -21.27 0.50 -16.41
CA ALA A 311 -22.36 1.21 -17.08
C ALA A 311 -23.55 1.48 -16.16
N ALA A 312 -23.91 0.53 -15.30
CA ALA A 312 -25.02 0.70 -14.36
C ALA A 312 -24.72 1.76 -13.29
N ARG A 313 -23.46 1.82 -12.80
CA ARG A 313 -23.06 2.74 -11.73
C ARG A 313 -22.88 4.18 -12.21
N TYR A 314 -22.32 4.37 -13.40
CA TYR A 314 -21.90 5.69 -13.88
C TYR A 314 -22.64 6.18 -15.15
N GLY A 315 -23.43 5.32 -15.78
CA GLY A 315 -24.10 5.64 -17.06
C GLY A 315 -23.15 5.72 -18.26
N VAL A 316 -21.89 5.27 -18.11
CA VAL A 316 -20.82 5.34 -19.12
C VAL A 316 -20.65 3.98 -19.79
N ARG A 317 -20.47 3.98 -21.10
CA ARG A 317 -20.12 2.80 -21.90
C ARG A 317 -18.98 3.15 -22.84
N PHE A 318 -18.09 2.20 -23.08
CA PHE A 318 -17.09 2.36 -24.13
C PHE A 318 -17.75 2.41 -25.50
N ASP A 319 -17.32 3.35 -26.32
CA ASP A 319 -17.77 3.49 -27.69
C ASP A 319 -17.14 2.41 -28.62
N ALA A 320 -17.50 2.45 -29.92
CA ALA A 320 -17.01 1.47 -30.89
C ALA A 320 -15.50 1.55 -31.09
N GLY A 321 -14.91 2.76 -31.01
CA GLY A 321 -13.46 3.00 -31.15
C GLY A 321 -12.70 2.44 -29.93
N GLN A 322 -13.12 2.79 -28.72
CA GLN A 322 -12.56 2.28 -27.48
C GLN A 322 -12.67 0.74 -27.40
N MET A 323 -13.81 0.18 -27.81
CA MET A 323 -13.98 -1.28 -27.85
C MET A 323 -13.11 -1.94 -28.93
N ALA A 324 -12.84 -1.27 -30.06
CA ALA A 324 -11.89 -1.77 -31.07
C ALA A 324 -10.46 -1.75 -30.56
N PHE A 325 -10.06 -0.68 -29.86
CA PHE A 325 -8.77 -0.57 -29.19
C PHE A 325 -8.59 -1.67 -28.13
N LEU A 326 -9.58 -1.90 -27.27
CA LEU A 326 -9.53 -2.96 -26.26
C LEU A 326 -9.39 -4.36 -26.87
N ARG A 327 -10.08 -4.64 -27.98
CA ARG A 327 -9.88 -5.90 -28.73
C ARG A 327 -8.47 -6.01 -29.30
N HIS A 328 -7.88 -4.90 -29.76
CA HIS A 328 -6.49 -4.88 -30.19
C HIS A 328 -5.53 -5.17 -29.02
N CYS A 329 -5.73 -4.53 -27.86
CA CYS A 329 -4.97 -4.83 -26.64
C CYS A 329 -5.07 -6.31 -26.25
N ALA A 330 -6.27 -6.90 -26.37
CA ALA A 330 -6.47 -8.31 -26.07
C ALA A 330 -5.73 -9.23 -27.07
N ALA A 331 -5.82 -8.93 -28.37
CA ALA A 331 -5.09 -9.66 -29.40
C ALA A 331 -3.56 -9.57 -29.26
N SER A 332 -3.06 -8.45 -28.71
CA SER A 332 -1.64 -8.19 -28.42
C SER A 332 -1.18 -8.72 -27.07
N GLY A 333 -2.06 -9.35 -26.26
CA GLY A 333 -1.70 -9.94 -24.98
C GLY A 333 -1.62 -8.96 -23.80
N TYR A 334 -2.09 -7.71 -23.95
CA TYR A 334 -2.10 -6.70 -22.88
C TYR A 334 -3.39 -6.73 -22.04
N ALA A 335 -4.48 -7.23 -22.59
CA ALA A 335 -5.76 -7.32 -21.92
C ALA A 335 -6.43 -8.68 -22.12
N VAL A 336 -7.46 -8.94 -21.32
CA VAL A 336 -8.39 -10.06 -21.53
C VAL A 336 -9.79 -9.48 -21.46
N LEU A 337 -10.59 -9.78 -22.50
CA LEU A 337 -12.02 -9.52 -22.56
C LEU A 337 -12.73 -10.86 -22.43
N ASP A 338 -13.38 -11.10 -21.30
CA ASP A 338 -14.09 -12.33 -20.98
C ASP A 338 -15.52 -12.01 -20.54
N GLY A 339 -16.47 -12.20 -21.45
CA GLY A 339 -17.85 -11.73 -21.25
C GLY A 339 -17.88 -10.24 -20.97
N ASP A 340 -18.40 -9.86 -19.80
CA ASP A 340 -18.51 -8.47 -19.35
C ASP A 340 -17.27 -7.99 -18.55
N THR A 341 -16.20 -8.78 -18.50
CA THR A 341 -15.01 -8.43 -17.72
C THR A 341 -13.86 -8.00 -18.62
N LEU A 342 -13.34 -6.80 -18.37
CA LEU A 342 -12.08 -6.30 -18.89
C LEU A 342 -11.02 -6.36 -17.79
N ARG A 343 -9.93 -7.08 -18.01
CA ARG A 343 -8.77 -7.10 -17.09
C ARG A 343 -7.47 -6.95 -17.86
N LEU A 344 -6.49 -6.31 -17.24
CA LEU A 344 -5.15 -6.25 -17.80
C LEU A 344 -4.37 -7.52 -17.45
N THR A 345 -3.51 -7.94 -18.36
CA THR A 345 -2.46 -8.93 -18.08
C THR A 345 -1.30 -8.25 -17.32
N PRO A 346 -0.34 -8.98 -16.75
CA PRO A 346 0.86 -8.36 -16.20
C PRO A 346 1.58 -7.44 -17.20
N SER A 347 1.64 -7.79 -18.49
CA SER A 347 2.19 -6.92 -19.55
C SER A 347 1.33 -5.68 -19.77
N GLY A 348 0.01 -5.79 -19.69
CA GLY A 348 -0.90 -4.66 -19.78
C GLY A 348 -0.81 -3.72 -18.56
N MET A 349 -0.55 -4.27 -17.37
CA MET A 349 -0.36 -3.46 -16.16
C MET A 349 0.87 -2.55 -16.24
N ILE A 350 1.94 -2.98 -16.94
CA ILE A 350 3.14 -2.14 -17.16
C ILE A 350 2.80 -0.90 -17.99
N VAL A 351 1.94 -1.05 -18.99
CA VAL A 351 1.52 0.01 -19.91
C VAL A 351 0.13 0.56 -19.60
N GLN A 352 -0.34 0.38 -18.37
CA GLN A 352 -1.69 0.77 -17.94
C GLN A 352 -2.00 2.23 -18.26
N ASN A 353 -1.07 3.15 -18.04
CA ASN A 353 -1.30 4.57 -18.31
C ASN A 353 -1.61 4.84 -19.78
N ALA A 354 -0.83 4.23 -20.70
CA ALA A 354 -1.08 4.37 -22.14
C ALA A 354 -2.44 3.77 -22.56
N ILE A 355 -2.85 2.66 -21.92
CA ILE A 355 -4.18 2.08 -22.16
C ILE A 355 -5.28 3.01 -21.64
N LEU A 356 -5.10 3.61 -20.47
CA LEU A 356 -6.07 4.53 -19.86
C LEU A 356 -6.23 5.82 -20.68
N GLU A 357 -5.14 6.36 -21.26
CA GLU A 357 -5.18 7.55 -22.12
C GLU A 357 -6.11 7.39 -23.34
N GLU A 358 -6.29 6.15 -23.84
CA GLU A 358 -7.19 5.86 -24.96
C GLU A 358 -8.65 5.56 -24.50
N LEU A 359 -8.86 5.42 -23.19
CA LEU A 359 -10.17 5.07 -22.63
C LEU A 359 -10.85 6.24 -21.88
N ILE A 360 -10.09 7.25 -21.50
CA ILE A 360 -10.53 8.47 -20.83
C ILE A 360 -10.52 9.63 -21.85
#